data_3ea3dff24ab8ac523b6eef4af42b1c33
#
_entry.id   3ea3dff24ab8ac523b6eef4af42b1c33
#
_cell.length_a   1.000
_cell.length_b   1.000
_cell.length_c   1.000
_cell.angle_alpha   90.00
_cell.angle_beta   90.00
_cell.angle_gamma   90.00
#
_symmetry.space_group_name_H-M   'P 1'
#
loop_
_entity.id
_entity.type
_entity.pdbx_description
1 polymer ?
#
loop_
_entity_poly.entity_id
_entity_poly.type
_entity_poly.pdbx_seq_one_letter_code
_entity_poly.pdbx_strand_id
1 'polypeptide(L)'
;YHFLCAGKTKAELNGYFTTEEDNQRLDLFPISEALRYKLPFSPASDAIAYIESLSEHQATRQRVAAIYFDDIEKFGIWPETYQWVYEKGWLEQFIQGVLASPQIMTSHYRDYHSSEKSRGIIYLPTTSYIEMNEWTLPADLANRYADLIQQSKVSGSYDHNKPFLRGGIWKNFFSRYQESN
;
A
#
# COMPACT_ATOMS: atom_id res chain seq x y z
N TYR A 1 3.24 -2.43 -3.82
CA TYR A 1 4.35 -2.40 -4.77
C TYR A 1 5.03 -3.78 -4.89
N HIS A 2 5.53 -4.38 -3.80
CA HIS A 2 6.23 -5.68 -3.82
C HIS A 2 5.41 -6.79 -4.48
N PHE A 3 4.11 -6.84 -4.21
CA PHE A 3 3.20 -7.80 -4.84
C PHE A 3 3.09 -7.60 -6.36
N LEU A 4 3.08 -6.35 -6.83
CA LEU A 4 3.09 -6.05 -8.26
C LEU A 4 4.41 -6.49 -8.91
N CYS A 5 5.55 -6.31 -8.23
CA CYS A 5 6.84 -6.83 -8.67
C CYS A 5 6.89 -8.37 -8.73
N ALA A 6 6.09 -9.04 -7.90
CA ALA A 6 5.91 -10.49 -7.92
C ALA A 6 4.84 -10.96 -8.93
N GLY A 7 4.44 -10.10 -9.87
CA GLY A 7 3.53 -10.43 -10.95
C GLY A 7 2.04 -10.37 -10.60
N LYS A 8 1.67 -9.83 -9.43
CA LYS A 8 0.26 -9.62 -9.06
C LYS A 8 -0.30 -8.35 -9.66
N THR A 9 -1.56 -8.37 -10.01
CA THR A 9 -2.33 -7.19 -10.42
C THR A 9 -2.99 -6.51 -9.22
N LYS A 10 -3.35 -5.24 -9.34
CA LYS A 10 -4.06 -4.51 -8.26
C LYS A 10 -5.38 -5.19 -7.87
N ALA A 11 -6.09 -5.77 -8.82
CA ALA A 11 -7.36 -6.47 -8.60
C ALA A 11 -7.22 -7.75 -7.75
N GLU A 12 -6.03 -8.36 -7.71
CA GLU A 12 -5.77 -9.55 -6.91
C GLU A 12 -5.42 -9.22 -5.45
N LEU A 13 -5.08 -7.96 -5.12
CA LEU A 13 -4.55 -7.54 -3.82
C LEU A 13 -5.65 -7.25 -2.77
N ASN A 14 -6.70 -8.05 -2.75
CA ASN A 14 -7.87 -7.87 -1.90
C ASN A 14 -8.09 -9.02 -0.91
N GLY A 15 -7.01 -9.55 -0.39
CA GLY A 15 -6.96 -10.63 0.59
C GLY A 15 -5.52 -10.85 1.04
N TYR A 16 -5.22 -11.90 1.78
CA TYR A 16 -3.86 -12.21 2.20
C TYR A 16 -3.22 -13.30 1.34
N PHE A 17 -1.89 -13.32 1.33
CA PHE A 17 -1.07 -14.31 0.64
C PHE A 17 -0.14 -14.99 1.64
N THR A 18 0.26 -16.21 1.34
CA THR A 18 1.23 -16.95 2.13
C THR A 18 2.59 -16.92 1.44
N THR A 19 3.64 -16.63 2.19
CA THR A 19 5.03 -16.87 1.76
C THR A 19 5.68 -17.89 2.69
N GLU A 20 6.74 -18.51 2.25
CA GLU A 20 7.49 -19.44 3.07
C GLU A 20 8.98 -19.38 2.74
N GLU A 21 9.80 -19.62 3.74
CA GLU A 21 11.24 -19.78 3.62
C GLU A 21 11.72 -20.70 4.76
N ASP A 22 12.59 -21.63 4.48
CA ASP A 22 13.18 -22.59 5.45
C ASP A 22 12.12 -23.28 6.36
N ASN A 23 11.02 -23.74 5.77
CA ASN A 23 9.86 -24.32 6.46
C ASN A 23 9.12 -23.36 7.42
N GLN A 24 9.43 -22.08 7.39
CA GLN A 24 8.66 -21.08 8.11
C GLN A 24 7.62 -20.44 7.18
N ARG A 25 6.42 -20.21 7.69
CA ARG A 25 5.34 -19.56 6.95
C ARG A 25 5.04 -18.20 7.53
N LEU A 26 4.74 -17.27 6.63
CA LEU A 26 4.27 -15.94 6.98
C LEU A 26 3.10 -15.58 6.06
N ASP A 27 2.01 -15.08 6.65
CA ASP A 27 0.87 -14.58 5.90
C ASP A 27 0.95 -13.06 5.79
N LEU A 28 0.83 -12.57 4.57
CA LEU A 28 1.08 -11.19 4.18
C LEU A 28 -0.19 -10.53 3.69
N PHE A 29 -0.56 -9.40 4.28
CA PHE A 29 -1.67 -8.56 3.85
C PHE A 29 -1.13 -7.40 2.99
N PRO A 30 -1.46 -7.33 1.68
CA PRO A 30 -1.02 -6.24 0.83
C PRO A 30 -1.77 -4.94 1.18
N ILE A 31 -1.04 -3.89 1.50
CA ILE A 31 -1.63 -2.57 1.76
C ILE A 31 -2.16 -2.00 0.44
N SER A 32 -3.39 -1.48 0.47
CA SER A 32 -3.98 -0.79 -0.68
C SER A 32 -3.31 0.58 -0.89
N GLU A 33 -2.53 0.70 -1.97
CA GLU A 33 -1.94 1.97 -2.39
C GLU A 33 -3.01 3.05 -2.61
N ALA A 34 -4.15 2.68 -3.20
CA ALA A 34 -5.23 3.61 -3.46
C ALA A 34 -5.84 4.18 -2.17
N LEU A 35 -6.05 3.34 -1.15
CA LEU A 35 -6.53 3.80 0.16
C LEU A 35 -5.48 4.66 0.86
N ARG A 36 -4.19 4.30 0.73
CA ARG A 36 -3.10 5.09 1.32
C ARG A 36 -3.11 6.54 0.84
N TYR A 37 -3.41 6.78 -0.44
CA TYR A 37 -3.47 8.12 -1.01
C TYR A 37 -4.85 8.80 -0.93
N LYS A 38 -5.93 8.03 -0.76
CA LYS A 38 -7.26 8.59 -0.57
C LYS A 38 -7.51 9.04 0.88
N LEU A 39 -7.03 8.28 1.85
CA LEU A 39 -7.26 8.51 3.29
C LEU A 39 -6.11 9.35 3.88
N PRO A 40 -6.38 10.53 4.42
CA PRO A 40 -7.63 11.30 4.43
C PRO A 40 -7.73 12.36 3.30
N PHE A 41 -6.93 12.28 2.24
CA PHE A 41 -6.66 13.35 1.27
C PHE A 41 -7.71 13.50 0.16
N SER A 42 -8.70 12.62 0.07
CA SER A 42 -9.85 12.78 -0.82
C SER A 42 -11.15 12.87 -0.02
N PRO A 43 -12.27 13.33 -0.61
CA PRO A 43 -13.55 13.28 0.07
C PRO A 43 -13.86 11.91 0.66
N ALA A 44 -14.48 11.86 1.82
CA ALA A 44 -14.83 10.59 2.48
C ALA A 44 -15.71 9.70 1.59
N SER A 45 -16.63 10.31 0.83
CA SER A 45 -17.47 9.63 -0.16
C SER A 45 -16.66 8.87 -1.21
N ASP A 46 -15.56 9.46 -1.69
CA ASP A 46 -14.73 8.83 -2.72
C ASP A 46 -13.96 7.62 -2.20
N ALA A 47 -13.57 7.68 -0.92
CA ALA A 47 -12.94 6.56 -0.25
C ALA A 47 -13.95 5.41 -0.03
N ILE A 48 -15.18 5.73 0.38
CA ILE A 48 -16.27 4.76 0.55
C ILE A 48 -16.61 4.10 -0.80
N ALA A 49 -16.86 4.90 -1.83
CA ALA A 49 -17.17 4.39 -3.18
C ALA A 49 -16.06 3.47 -3.71
N TYR A 50 -14.80 3.82 -3.46
CA TYR A 50 -13.69 2.95 -3.83
C TYR A 50 -13.72 1.61 -3.08
N ILE A 51 -13.99 1.60 -1.77
CA ILE A 51 -14.08 0.36 -0.99
C ILE A 51 -15.23 -0.52 -1.50
N GLU A 52 -16.39 0.08 -1.77
CA GLU A 52 -17.54 -0.62 -2.33
C GLU A 52 -17.25 -1.23 -3.71
N SER A 53 -16.55 -0.50 -4.58
CA SER A 53 -16.19 -0.96 -5.92
C SER A 53 -15.27 -2.19 -5.92
N LEU A 54 -14.55 -2.46 -4.84
CA LEU A 54 -13.71 -3.66 -4.75
C LEU A 54 -14.53 -4.94 -4.82
N SER A 55 -15.79 -4.92 -4.37
CA SER A 55 -16.68 -6.08 -4.41
C SER A 55 -17.15 -6.43 -5.83
N GLU A 56 -17.18 -5.45 -6.74
CA GLU A 56 -17.63 -5.64 -8.12
C GLU A 56 -16.69 -6.51 -8.97
N HIS A 57 -15.42 -6.59 -8.57
CA HIS A 57 -14.38 -7.32 -9.28
C HIS A 57 -14.14 -8.73 -8.72
N GLN A 58 -15.11 -9.28 -8.03
CA GLN A 58 -15.00 -10.56 -7.34
C GLN A 58 -15.08 -11.76 -8.31
N ALA A 59 -13.92 -12.34 -8.65
CA ALA A 59 -13.85 -13.60 -9.41
C ALA A 59 -14.06 -14.86 -8.54
N THR A 60 -14.12 -14.72 -7.22
CA THR A 60 -14.21 -15.84 -6.26
C THR A 60 -15.28 -15.61 -5.21
N ARG A 61 -15.74 -16.69 -4.55
CA ARG A 61 -16.69 -16.62 -3.43
C ARG A 61 -16.07 -16.12 -2.12
N GLN A 62 -14.78 -15.80 -2.10
CA GLN A 62 -14.08 -15.29 -0.92
C GLN A 62 -14.40 -13.81 -0.74
N ARG A 63 -14.55 -13.38 0.53
CA ARG A 63 -14.74 -11.96 0.85
C ARG A 63 -13.54 -11.13 0.40
N VAL A 64 -13.82 -9.98 -0.16
CA VAL A 64 -12.81 -8.98 -0.53
C VAL A 64 -12.41 -8.18 0.69
N ALA A 65 -11.12 -7.98 0.90
CA ALA A 65 -10.58 -7.14 1.96
C ALA A 65 -10.05 -5.82 1.39
N ALA A 66 -10.56 -4.70 1.87
CA ALA A 66 -9.94 -3.40 1.74
C ALA A 66 -8.91 -3.24 2.86
N ILE A 67 -7.63 -3.41 2.53
CA ILE A 67 -6.55 -3.47 3.52
C ILE A 67 -5.89 -2.10 3.61
N TYR A 68 -6.04 -1.45 4.75
CA TYR A 68 -5.44 -0.17 5.06
C TYR A 68 -4.49 -0.28 6.24
N PHE A 69 -3.27 0.20 6.06
CA PHE A 69 -2.26 0.35 7.11
C PHE A 69 -1.36 1.51 6.72
N ASP A 70 -1.21 2.51 7.58
CA ASP A 70 -0.54 3.76 7.22
C ASP A 70 -0.09 4.56 8.45
N ASP A 71 0.57 5.69 8.19
CA ASP A 71 1.07 6.62 9.20
C ASP A 71 -0.09 7.35 9.87
N ILE A 72 -0.16 7.27 11.20
CA ILE A 72 -1.22 7.94 11.98
C ILE A 72 -1.12 9.47 11.92
N GLU A 73 0.07 9.99 11.65
CA GLU A 73 0.36 11.42 11.55
C GLU A 73 -0.44 12.13 10.46
N LYS A 74 -0.89 11.41 9.43
CA LYS A 74 -1.80 11.92 8.40
C LYS A 74 -3.10 12.48 8.97
N PHE A 75 -3.49 12.01 10.14
CA PHE A 75 -4.76 12.35 10.77
C PHE A 75 -4.60 13.49 11.79
N GLY A 76 -3.88 14.54 11.43
CA GLY A 76 -3.86 15.79 12.18
C GLY A 76 -2.48 16.37 12.51
N ILE A 77 -1.38 15.65 12.27
CA ILE A 77 -0.02 16.15 12.53
C ILE A 77 0.60 16.76 11.26
N TRP A 78 0.31 16.21 10.09
CA TRP A 78 0.81 16.78 8.84
C TRP A 78 0.14 18.14 8.54
N PRO A 79 0.81 19.03 7.80
CA PRO A 79 0.28 20.35 7.50
C PRO A 79 -1.16 20.29 6.96
N GLU A 80 -2.03 21.15 7.49
CA GLU A 80 -3.44 21.31 7.10
C GLU A 80 -4.36 20.11 7.42
N THR A 81 -3.80 18.95 7.81
CA THR A 81 -4.62 17.74 8.03
C THR A 81 -5.51 17.83 9.26
N TYR A 82 -5.12 18.57 10.31
CA TYR A 82 -5.97 18.76 11.47
C TYR A 82 -7.30 19.44 11.11
N GLN A 83 -7.23 20.55 10.36
CA GLN A 83 -8.43 21.26 9.92
C GLN A 83 -9.33 20.37 9.06
N TRP A 84 -8.74 19.65 8.14
CA TRP A 84 -9.46 18.78 7.23
C TRP A 84 -10.13 17.61 7.96
N VAL A 85 -9.37 16.90 8.77
CA VAL A 85 -9.80 15.66 9.42
C VAL A 85 -10.81 15.92 10.52
N TYR A 86 -10.55 16.93 11.37
CA TYR A 86 -11.36 17.19 12.56
C TYR A 86 -12.30 18.38 12.41
N GLU A 87 -11.82 19.56 12.01
CA GLU A 87 -12.67 20.76 11.96
C GLU A 87 -13.69 20.70 10.83
N LYS A 88 -13.29 20.17 9.65
CA LYS A 88 -14.20 19.93 8.52
C LYS A 88 -14.91 18.58 8.58
N GLY A 89 -14.64 17.78 9.63
CA GLY A 89 -15.36 16.55 9.93
C GLY A 89 -15.12 15.39 8.98
N TRP A 90 -13.97 15.34 8.29
CA TRP A 90 -13.67 14.26 7.36
C TRP A 90 -13.72 12.89 8.04
N LEU A 91 -13.11 12.75 9.22
CA LEU A 91 -13.06 11.48 9.94
C LEU A 91 -14.45 10.98 10.32
N GLU A 92 -15.30 11.88 10.80
CA GLU A 92 -16.68 11.54 11.16
C GLU A 92 -17.46 11.10 9.92
N GLN A 93 -17.36 11.84 8.82
CA GLN A 93 -18.02 11.50 7.55
C GLN A 93 -17.56 10.13 7.03
N PHE A 94 -16.27 9.81 7.13
CA PHE A 94 -15.74 8.53 6.73
C PHE A 94 -16.29 7.40 7.61
N ILE A 95 -16.26 7.54 8.93
CA ILE A 95 -16.80 6.55 9.86
C ILE A 95 -18.31 6.33 9.61
N GLN A 96 -19.07 7.39 9.50
CA GLN A 96 -20.51 7.31 9.23
C GLN A 96 -20.78 6.63 7.87
N GLY A 97 -19.99 6.95 6.84
CA GLY A 97 -20.11 6.30 5.53
C GLY A 97 -19.83 4.79 5.59
N VAL A 98 -18.78 4.38 6.32
CA VAL A 98 -18.48 2.95 6.54
C VAL A 98 -19.63 2.25 7.25
N LEU A 99 -20.18 2.86 8.31
CA LEU A 99 -21.27 2.27 9.12
C LEU A 99 -22.60 2.23 8.36
N ALA A 100 -22.85 3.18 7.48
CA ALA A 100 -24.08 3.24 6.69
C ALA A 100 -24.07 2.32 5.46
N SER A 101 -22.91 1.91 4.98
CA SER A 101 -22.81 1.06 3.80
C SER A 101 -23.22 -0.38 4.11
N PRO A 102 -24.20 -0.95 3.40
CA PRO A 102 -24.57 -2.36 3.53
C PRO A 102 -23.53 -3.31 2.92
N GLN A 103 -22.58 -2.79 2.17
CA GLN A 103 -21.54 -3.57 1.46
C GLN A 103 -20.24 -3.64 2.26
N ILE A 104 -20.06 -2.78 3.27
CA ILE A 104 -18.81 -2.68 4.03
C ILE A 104 -19.01 -3.27 5.43
N MET A 105 -18.14 -4.18 5.81
CA MET A 105 -18.05 -4.73 7.16
C MET A 105 -16.63 -4.53 7.69
N THR A 106 -16.50 -3.89 8.83
CA THR A 106 -15.20 -3.80 9.53
C THR A 106 -14.86 -5.14 10.18
N SER A 107 -13.59 -5.51 10.11
CA SER A 107 -13.08 -6.76 10.68
C SER A 107 -11.67 -6.59 11.21
N HIS A 108 -11.32 -7.34 12.25
CA HIS A 108 -9.92 -7.46 12.64
C HIS A 108 -9.18 -8.38 11.66
N TYR A 109 -7.90 -8.13 11.46
CA TYR A 109 -7.03 -8.98 10.61
C TYR A 109 -7.10 -10.45 11.01
N ARG A 110 -7.07 -10.73 12.32
CA ARG A 110 -7.16 -12.08 12.86
C ARG A 110 -8.46 -12.79 12.47
N ASP A 111 -9.59 -12.08 12.53
CA ASP A 111 -10.90 -12.66 12.27
C ASP A 111 -11.09 -12.93 10.78
N TYR A 112 -10.65 -12.00 9.93
CA TYR A 112 -10.59 -12.22 8.48
C TYR A 112 -9.68 -13.40 8.13
N HIS A 113 -8.46 -13.45 8.69
CA HIS A 113 -7.51 -14.53 8.46
C HIS A 113 -8.06 -15.90 8.85
N SER A 114 -8.78 -15.98 9.98
CA SER A 114 -9.39 -17.24 10.46
C SER A 114 -10.56 -17.72 9.62
N SER A 115 -11.26 -16.82 8.93
CA SER A 115 -12.47 -17.12 8.17
C SER A 115 -12.24 -17.27 6.67
N GLU A 116 -11.16 -16.69 6.14
CA GLU A 116 -10.84 -16.72 4.72
C GLU A 116 -9.58 -17.54 4.43
N LYS A 117 -9.44 -17.98 3.20
CA LYS A 117 -8.25 -18.70 2.74
C LYS A 117 -7.26 -17.73 2.11
N SER A 118 -5.97 -18.08 2.18
CA SER A 118 -4.93 -17.41 1.42
C SER A 118 -5.28 -17.34 -0.07
N ARG A 119 -4.98 -16.22 -0.71
CA ARG A 119 -5.11 -16.01 -2.16
C ARG A 119 -4.06 -16.77 -2.96
N GLY A 120 -3.13 -17.42 -2.29
CA GLY A 120 -2.08 -18.22 -2.88
C GLY A 120 -0.72 -17.96 -2.26
N ILE A 121 0.26 -18.68 -2.78
CA ILE A 121 1.66 -18.51 -2.39
C ILE A 121 2.27 -17.36 -3.18
N ILE A 122 3.11 -16.55 -2.53
CA ILE A 122 3.83 -15.46 -3.16
C ILE A 122 5.25 -15.37 -2.60
N TYR A 123 6.21 -15.15 -3.47
CA TYR A 123 7.59 -14.85 -3.11
C TYR A 123 7.88 -13.40 -3.48
N LEU A 124 8.06 -12.57 -2.47
CA LEU A 124 8.32 -11.15 -2.67
C LEU A 124 9.81 -10.90 -2.91
N PRO A 125 10.16 -10.02 -3.86
CA PRO A 125 11.55 -9.62 -4.03
C PRO A 125 12.04 -8.84 -2.80
N THR A 126 13.34 -8.94 -2.50
CA THR A 126 14.01 -8.18 -1.44
C THR A 126 14.24 -6.72 -1.85
N THR A 127 13.17 -6.04 -2.19
CA THR A 127 13.16 -4.64 -2.61
C THR A 127 12.36 -3.80 -1.62
N SER A 128 12.44 -2.48 -1.73
CA SER A 128 11.67 -1.56 -0.92
C SER A 128 11.01 -0.48 -1.78
N TYR A 129 10.52 0.58 -1.20
CA TYR A 129 9.89 1.71 -1.88
C TYR A 129 10.94 2.73 -2.35
N ILE A 130 10.51 3.73 -3.11
CA ILE A 130 11.41 4.64 -3.82
C ILE A 130 12.32 5.44 -2.88
N GLU A 131 11.78 5.90 -1.76
CA GLU A 131 12.52 6.69 -0.77
C GLU A 131 13.69 5.89 -0.16
N MET A 132 13.55 4.58 -0.05
CA MET A 132 14.63 3.72 0.42
C MET A 132 15.86 3.79 -0.51
N ASN A 133 15.67 3.92 -1.82
CA ASN A 133 16.76 4.13 -2.75
C ASN A 133 17.47 5.46 -2.51
N GLU A 134 16.70 6.54 -2.35
CA GLU A 134 17.26 7.87 -2.08
C GLU A 134 18.09 7.88 -0.80
N TRP A 135 17.61 7.23 0.24
CA TRP A 135 18.31 7.17 1.53
C TRP A 135 19.59 6.33 1.50
N THR A 136 19.68 5.35 0.61
CA THR A 136 20.83 4.43 0.56
C THR A 136 21.88 4.79 -0.48
N LEU A 137 21.54 5.65 -1.45
CA LEU A 137 22.45 6.04 -2.51
C LEU A 137 23.39 7.20 -2.08
N PRO A 138 24.65 7.20 -2.54
CA PRO A 138 25.48 8.40 -2.53
C PRO A 138 24.82 9.53 -3.32
N ALA A 139 25.12 10.78 -2.98
CA ALA A 139 24.42 11.95 -3.52
C ALA A 139 24.44 12.05 -5.06
N ASP A 140 25.57 11.71 -5.69
CA ASP A 140 25.73 11.71 -7.15
C ASP A 140 24.83 10.65 -7.82
N LEU A 141 24.70 9.46 -7.22
CA LEU A 141 23.84 8.40 -7.70
C LEU A 141 22.37 8.71 -7.42
N ALA A 142 22.04 9.34 -6.29
CA ALA A 142 20.69 9.78 -5.99
C ALA A 142 20.21 10.82 -7.01
N ASN A 143 21.06 11.78 -7.38
CA ASN A 143 20.75 12.77 -8.43
C ASN A 143 20.50 12.09 -9.78
N ARG A 144 21.39 11.19 -10.20
CA ARG A 144 21.22 10.43 -11.46
C ARG A 144 19.93 9.60 -11.47
N TYR A 145 19.57 9.04 -10.34
CA TYR A 145 18.34 8.28 -10.17
C TYR A 145 17.10 9.19 -10.29
N ALA A 146 17.14 10.36 -9.66
CA ALA A 146 16.08 11.36 -9.78
C ALA A 146 15.89 11.83 -11.24
N ASP A 147 17.00 12.10 -11.94
CA ASP A 147 16.99 12.46 -13.36
C ASP A 147 16.38 11.36 -14.23
N LEU A 148 16.71 10.10 -13.97
CA LEU A 148 16.16 8.94 -14.70
C LEU A 148 14.64 8.82 -14.50
N ILE A 149 14.17 9.02 -13.27
CA ILE A 149 12.73 9.05 -12.98
C ILE A 149 12.06 10.19 -13.74
N GLN A 150 12.63 11.38 -13.70
CA GLN A 150 12.07 12.55 -14.39
C GLN A 150 12.03 12.35 -15.91
N GLN A 151 13.10 11.85 -16.50
CA GLN A 151 13.16 11.51 -17.93
C GLN A 151 12.10 10.47 -18.31
N SER A 152 11.93 9.45 -17.48
CA SER A 152 10.92 8.42 -17.69
C SER A 152 9.49 8.97 -17.65
N LYS A 153 9.22 9.95 -16.77
CA LYS A 153 7.94 10.66 -16.71
C LYS A 153 7.71 11.51 -17.95
N VAL A 154 8.71 12.29 -18.36
CA VAL A 154 8.61 13.17 -19.54
C VAL A 154 8.42 12.38 -20.82
N SER A 155 9.08 11.24 -20.98
CA SER A 155 8.94 10.35 -22.14
C SER A 155 7.65 9.51 -22.15
N GLY A 156 6.84 9.57 -21.08
CA GLY A 156 5.64 8.74 -20.94
C GLY A 156 5.92 7.25 -20.68
N SER A 157 7.18 6.88 -20.44
CA SER A 157 7.58 5.48 -20.19
C SER A 157 7.57 5.10 -18.71
N TYR A 158 7.17 6.01 -17.83
CA TYR A 158 7.28 5.82 -16.37
C TYR A 158 6.53 4.59 -15.86
N ASP A 159 5.30 4.36 -16.30
CA ASP A 159 4.51 3.21 -15.82
C ASP A 159 5.13 1.87 -16.26
N HIS A 160 5.69 1.83 -17.46
CA HIS A 160 6.43 0.66 -17.96
C HIS A 160 7.72 0.43 -17.16
N ASN A 161 8.47 1.50 -16.88
CA ASN A 161 9.76 1.43 -16.21
C ASN A 161 9.65 1.36 -14.67
N LYS A 162 8.51 1.72 -14.11
CA LYS A 162 8.26 1.79 -12.67
C LYS A 162 8.69 0.55 -11.87
N PRO A 163 8.51 -0.70 -12.33
CA PRO A 163 9.01 -1.88 -11.62
C PRO A 163 10.53 -1.91 -11.48
N PHE A 164 11.26 -1.27 -12.39
CA PHE A 164 12.73 -1.22 -12.40
C PHE A 164 13.30 0.06 -11.76
N LEU A 165 12.47 1.08 -11.59
CA LEU A 165 12.84 2.37 -11.01
C LEU A 165 12.53 2.48 -9.53
N ARG A 166 11.85 1.51 -8.96
CA ARG A 166 11.46 1.49 -7.55
C ARG A 166 12.13 0.34 -6.82
N GLY A 167 12.33 0.58 -5.55
CA GLY A 167 12.76 -0.44 -4.63
C GLY A 167 14.28 -0.46 -4.46
N GLY A 168 14.71 -0.26 -3.26
CA GLY A 168 16.06 -0.50 -2.79
C GLY A 168 16.16 -1.90 -2.19
N ILE A 169 17.39 -2.33 -1.95
CA ILE A 169 17.68 -3.57 -1.24
C ILE A 169 17.86 -3.23 0.25
N TRP A 170 17.09 -3.85 1.13
CA TRP A 170 17.18 -3.65 2.57
C TRP A 170 18.60 -3.80 3.13
N LYS A 171 19.38 -4.71 2.56
CA LYS A 171 20.78 -4.89 2.93
C LYS A 171 21.61 -3.63 2.74
N ASN A 172 21.36 -2.85 1.70
CA ASN A 172 22.06 -1.60 1.46
C ASN A 172 21.67 -0.53 2.48
N PHE A 173 20.39 -0.48 2.84
CA PHE A 173 19.92 0.39 3.91
C PHE A 173 20.60 0.08 5.24
N PHE A 174 20.58 -1.15 5.68
CA PHE A 174 21.22 -1.57 6.94
C PHE A 174 22.74 -1.38 6.92
N SER A 175 23.38 -1.49 5.75
CA SER A 175 24.83 -1.20 5.64
C SER A 175 25.15 0.28 5.84
N ARG A 176 24.23 1.17 5.47
CA ARG A 176 24.38 2.63 5.64
C ARG A 176 23.96 3.09 7.03
N TYR A 177 22.91 2.53 7.56
CA TYR A 177 22.30 2.87 8.86
C TYR A 177 22.47 1.70 9.81
N GLN A 178 23.70 1.51 10.29
CA GLN A 178 24.09 0.36 11.14
C GLN A 178 23.31 0.31 12.45
N GLU A 179 22.89 1.45 12.97
CA GLU A 179 22.09 1.59 14.18
C GLU A 179 20.66 1.00 14.03
N SER A 180 20.23 0.74 12.82
CA SER A 180 18.94 0.14 12.52
C SER A 180 18.99 -1.38 12.28
N ASN A 181 20.18 -1.97 12.44
CA ASN A 181 20.43 -3.37 12.13
C ASN A 181 20.28 -4.27 13.37
#